data_eacb3f73092ee77389e7a2ecaffc81c1
#
_entry.id   eacb3f73092ee77389e7a2ecaffc81c1
#
_cell.length_a   1.000
_cell.length_b   1.000
_cell.length_c   1.000
_cell.angle_alpha   90.00
_cell.angle_beta   90.00
_cell.angle_gamma   90.00
#
_symmetry.space_group_name_H-M   'P 1'
#
loop_
_entity.id
_entity.type
_entity.pdbx_description
1 polymer ?
#
loop_
_entity_poly.entity_id
_entity_poly.type
_entity_poly.pdbx_seq_one_letter_code
_entity_poly.pdbx_strand_id
1 'polypeptide(L)'
;MRYIASIIFLFSVVFAQTEPVVDIHRNEPRVWALTNAMVHTEPGDSIKNGTVVIRDGKVEKVGRYIKIPLDAYEIDLEGAHVYAGFIDGWLEVKKDEKVTSPDDHWNQKIRA
;
A
#
# COMPACT_ATOMS: atom_id res chain seq x y z
N MET A 1 33.24 -2.94 -46.75
CA MET A 1 33.09 -1.89 -45.70
C MET A 1 31.73 -1.20 -45.68
N ARG A 2 30.99 -1.11 -46.76
CA ARG A 2 29.68 -0.41 -46.80
C ARG A 2 28.57 -1.10 -45.96
N TYR A 3 28.64 -2.40 -45.77
CA TYR A 3 27.61 -3.18 -45.02
C TYR A 3 27.87 -3.25 -43.52
N ILE A 4 29.11 -3.04 -43.08
CA ILE A 4 29.47 -3.03 -41.65
C ILE A 4 28.86 -1.82 -40.94
N ALA A 5 28.86 -0.65 -41.59
CA ALA A 5 28.24 0.56 -41.07
C ALA A 5 26.71 0.42 -40.88
N SER A 6 26.03 -0.29 -41.81
CA SER A 6 24.59 -0.56 -41.74
C SER A 6 24.24 -1.51 -40.60
N ILE A 7 25.09 -2.51 -40.31
CA ILE A 7 24.88 -3.45 -39.22
C ILE A 7 25.07 -2.75 -37.87
N ILE A 8 26.02 -1.86 -37.73
CA ILE A 8 26.25 -1.07 -36.52
C ILE A 8 25.06 -0.14 -36.24
N PHE A 9 24.49 0.46 -37.31
CA PHE A 9 23.32 1.33 -37.16
C PHE A 9 22.05 0.55 -36.72
N LEU A 10 21.90 -0.69 -37.18
CA LEU A 10 20.79 -1.54 -36.78
C LEU A 10 20.90 -1.98 -35.30
N PHE A 11 22.12 -2.15 -34.78
CA PHE A 11 22.34 -2.57 -33.41
C PHE A 11 22.10 -1.47 -32.36
N SER A 12 22.26 -0.20 -32.76
CA SER A 12 22.02 0.94 -31.84
C SER A 12 20.54 1.25 -31.58
N VAL A 13 19.62 0.71 -32.39
CA VAL A 13 18.16 0.91 -32.19
C VAL A 13 17.57 -0.06 -31.18
N VAL A 14 18.28 -1.16 -30.86
CA VAL A 14 17.78 -2.20 -29.93
C VAL A 14 17.90 -1.78 -28.46
N PHE A 15 18.64 -0.72 -28.14
CA PHE A 15 18.80 -0.21 -26.79
C PHE A 15 17.87 0.96 -26.43
N ALA A 16 16.80 1.17 -27.19
CA ALA A 16 15.71 2.02 -26.70
C ALA A 16 15.01 1.29 -25.56
N GLN A 17 15.58 1.35 -24.37
CA GLN A 17 14.91 0.92 -23.14
C GLN A 17 13.75 1.91 -22.94
N THR A 18 12.55 1.41 -23.14
CA THR A 18 11.36 2.11 -22.65
C THR A 18 11.49 2.16 -21.14
N GLU A 19 11.60 3.35 -20.58
CA GLU A 19 11.53 3.53 -19.14
C GLU A 19 10.26 2.83 -18.64
N PRO A 20 10.35 2.02 -17.55
CA PRO A 20 9.17 1.40 -16.99
C PRO A 20 8.19 2.52 -16.65
N VAL A 21 6.98 2.43 -17.18
CA VAL A 21 5.90 3.34 -16.81
C VAL A 21 5.71 3.22 -15.31
N VAL A 22 6.10 4.26 -14.57
CA VAL A 22 6.09 4.31 -13.10
C VAL A 22 4.67 4.14 -12.53
N ASP A 23 3.67 4.15 -13.39
CA ASP A 23 2.25 4.17 -13.02
C ASP A 23 1.48 2.91 -13.44
N ILE A 24 2.17 1.78 -13.54
CA ILE A 24 1.46 0.49 -13.53
C ILE A 24 1.00 0.29 -12.08
N HIS A 25 -0.22 0.69 -11.81
CA HIS A 25 -0.90 0.26 -10.60
C HIS A 25 -0.75 -1.25 -10.51
N ARG A 26 0.05 -1.73 -9.57
CA ARG A 26 0.13 -3.15 -9.29
C ARG A 26 -1.30 -3.62 -9.12
N ASN A 27 -1.63 -4.75 -9.72
CA ASN A 27 -2.91 -5.42 -9.51
C ASN A 27 -2.96 -5.90 -8.04
N GLU A 28 -2.97 -4.94 -7.12
CA GLU A 28 -3.13 -5.25 -5.70
C GLU A 28 -4.55 -5.77 -5.50
N PRO A 29 -4.72 -6.83 -4.74
CA PRO A 29 -6.05 -7.32 -4.41
C PRO A 29 -6.87 -6.19 -3.80
N ARG A 30 -8.07 -5.97 -4.33
CA ARG A 30 -8.98 -4.95 -3.78
C ARG A 30 -9.65 -5.42 -2.49
N VAL A 31 -9.64 -6.73 -2.27
CA VAL A 31 -10.25 -7.38 -1.12
C VAL A 31 -9.23 -8.24 -0.41
N TRP A 32 -9.09 -8.01 0.89
CA TRP A 32 -8.22 -8.74 1.77
C TRP A 32 -9.04 -9.42 2.87
N ALA A 33 -8.74 -10.66 3.18
CA ALA A 33 -9.30 -11.38 4.32
C ALA A 33 -8.18 -11.77 5.27
N LEU A 34 -8.11 -11.13 6.43
CA LEU A 34 -7.19 -11.48 7.50
C LEU A 34 -7.88 -12.51 8.38
N THR A 35 -7.39 -13.74 8.38
CA THR A 35 -8.01 -14.86 9.08
C THR A 35 -7.21 -15.30 10.28
N ASN A 36 -7.83 -16.10 11.16
CA ASN A 36 -7.20 -16.70 12.34
C ASN A 36 -6.48 -15.67 13.24
N ALA A 37 -7.11 -14.53 13.47
CA ALA A 37 -6.57 -13.42 14.26
C ALA A 37 -7.21 -13.31 15.66
N MET A 38 -6.47 -12.73 16.60
CA MET A 38 -7.03 -12.16 17.81
C MET A 38 -7.40 -10.71 17.53
N VAL A 39 -8.67 -10.43 17.23
CA VAL A 39 -9.12 -9.09 16.84
C VAL A 39 -9.60 -8.32 18.05
N HIS A 40 -9.01 -7.16 18.32
CA HIS A 40 -9.39 -6.25 19.40
C HIS A 40 -10.26 -5.13 18.82
N THR A 41 -11.56 -5.18 19.14
CA THR A 41 -12.55 -4.20 18.66
C THR A 41 -12.66 -3.01 19.59
N GLU A 42 -12.54 -3.25 20.90
CA GLU A 42 -12.60 -2.23 21.94
C GLU A 42 -11.62 -2.56 23.07
N PRO A 43 -11.26 -1.60 23.92
CA PRO A 43 -10.44 -1.86 25.10
C PRO A 43 -11.11 -2.92 26.01
N GLY A 44 -10.43 -4.05 26.20
CA GLY A 44 -10.92 -5.16 27.03
C GLY A 44 -11.78 -6.19 26.30
N ASP A 45 -12.15 -5.95 25.04
CA ASP A 45 -12.88 -6.93 24.22
C ASP A 45 -12.02 -7.47 23.07
N SER A 46 -12.12 -8.79 22.83
CA SER A 46 -11.37 -9.46 21.78
C SER A 46 -12.09 -10.65 21.18
N ILE A 47 -11.97 -10.83 19.89
CA ILE A 47 -12.53 -11.93 19.12
C ILE A 47 -11.40 -12.92 18.80
N LYS A 48 -11.41 -14.09 19.43
CA LYS A 48 -10.47 -15.18 19.13
C LYS A 48 -10.84 -15.85 17.81
N ASN A 49 -9.84 -16.21 17.01
CA ASN A 49 -10.01 -16.79 15.68
C ASN A 49 -10.94 -15.91 14.81
N GLY A 50 -10.75 -14.60 14.93
CA GLY A 50 -11.51 -13.61 14.18
C GLY A 50 -11.02 -13.48 12.75
N THR A 51 -11.92 -13.02 11.90
CA THR A 51 -11.63 -12.65 10.52
C THR A 51 -11.98 -11.19 10.29
N VAL A 52 -11.08 -10.47 9.63
CA VAL A 52 -11.29 -9.07 9.19
C VAL A 52 -11.28 -9.05 7.69
N VAL A 53 -12.36 -8.58 7.08
CA VAL A 53 -12.46 -8.36 5.63
C VAL A 53 -12.30 -6.89 5.33
N ILE A 54 -11.34 -6.56 4.48
CA ILE A 54 -11.03 -5.21 4.03
C ILE A 54 -11.31 -5.13 2.53
N ARG A 55 -12.13 -4.19 2.11
CA ARG A 55 -12.43 -3.92 0.71
C ARG A 55 -12.14 -2.46 0.39
N ASP A 56 -11.39 -2.22 -0.68
CA ASP A 56 -11.02 -0.87 -1.13
C ASP A 56 -10.47 0.02 0.00
N GLY A 57 -9.62 -0.55 0.86
CA GLY A 57 -9.02 0.15 1.99
C GLY A 57 -9.94 0.40 3.19
N LYS A 58 -11.15 -0.14 3.20
CA LYS A 58 -12.12 -0.01 4.29
C LYS A 58 -12.44 -1.36 4.90
N VAL A 59 -12.59 -1.40 6.23
CA VAL A 59 -13.07 -2.59 6.93
C VAL A 59 -14.54 -2.81 6.57
N GLU A 60 -14.81 -3.93 5.89
CA GLU A 60 -16.17 -4.32 5.47
C GLU A 60 -16.86 -5.16 6.55
N LYS A 61 -16.14 -6.13 7.11
CA LYS A 61 -16.69 -7.06 8.12
C LYS A 61 -15.61 -7.47 9.12
N VAL A 62 -16.03 -7.65 10.37
CA VAL A 62 -15.21 -8.20 11.45
C VAL A 62 -16.02 -9.20 12.25
N GLY A 63 -15.46 -10.37 12.56
CA GLY A 63 -16.13 -11.37 13.39
C GLY A 63 -15.48 -12.75 13.32
N ARG A 64 -16.01 -13.71 14.06
CA ARG A 64 -15.47 -15.08 14.12
C ARG A 64 -15.89 -15.96 12.94
N TYR A 65 -17.14 -15.87 12.49
CA TYR A 65 -17.71 -16.74 11.48
C TYR A 65 -18.13 -15.95 10.24
N ILE A 66 -17.16 -15.23 9.66
CA ILE A 66 -17.41 -14.43 8.48
C ILE A 66 -17.16 -15.30 7.24
N LYS A 67 -18.11 -15.27 6.30
CA LYS A 67 -17.89 -15.86 4.99
C LYS A 67 -16.90 -15.00 4.23
N ILE A 68 -15.75 -15.57 3.89
CA ILE A 68 -14.73 -14.93 3.09
C ILE A 68 -15.23 -14.76 1.67
N PRO A 69 -15.14 -13.54 1.08
CA PRO A 69 -15.47 -13.32 -0.33
C PRO A 69 -14.57 -14.14 -1.25
N LEU A 70 -15.10 -14.63 -2.37
CA LEU A 70 -14.32 -15.44 -3.32
C LEU A 70 -13.22 -14.64 -4.04
N ASP A 71 -13.36 -13.33 -4.08
CA ASP A 71 -12.41 -12.38 -4.66
C ASP A 71 -11.38 -11.87 -3.64
N ALA A 72 -11.43 -12.36 -2.40
CA ALA A 72 -10.51 -11.92 -1.37
C ALA A 72 -9.16 -12.65 -1.44
N TYR A 73 -8.07 -11.88 -1.28
CA TYR A 73 -6.77 -12.45 -0.98
C TYR A 73 -6.71 -12.75 0.52
N GLU A 74 -6.58 -14.03 0.86
CA GLU A 74 -6.57 -14.50 2.24
C GLU A 74 -5.16 -14.50 2.83
N ILE A 75 -5.02 -13.96 4.05
CA ILE A 75 -3.81 -14.00 4.85
C ILE A 75 -4.15 -14.63 6.19
N ASP A 76 -3.54 -15.79 6.48
CA ASP A 76 -3.60 -16.41 7.80
C ASP A 76 -2.62 -15.68 8.73
N LEU A 77 -3.13 -15.15 9.83
CA LEU A 77 -2.35 -14.41 10.82
C LEU A 77 -1.85 -15.30 11.98
N GLU A 78 -2.11 -16.60 11.93
CA GLU A 78 -1.60 -17.58 12.91
C GLU A 78 -1.81 -17.19 14.40
N GLY A 79 -2.91 -16.53 14.68
CA GLY A 79 -3.24 -16.05 16.04
C GLY A 79 -2.64 -14.69 16.39
N ALA A 80 -2.04 -13.97 15.45
CA ALA A 80 -1.53 -12.63 15.69
C ALA A 80 -2.65 -11.65 16.09
N HIS A 81 -2.27 -10.60 16.80
CA HIS A 81 -3.20 -9.60 17.31
C HIS A 81 -3.44 -8.50 16.27
N VAL A 82 -4.70 -8.19 16.02
CA VAL A 82 -5.15 -7.11 15.16
C VAL A 82 -5.84 -6.04 15.99
N TYR A 83 -5.39 -4.80 15.84
CA TYR A 83 -5.94 -3.61 16.50
C TYR A 83 -6.37 -2.59 15.45
N ALA A 84 -7.34 -1.74 15.80
CA ALA A 84 -7.57 -0.53 15.03
C ALA A 84 -6.33 0.37 15.08
N GLY A 85 -6.01 1.02 13.95
CA GLY A 85 -4.90 1.97 13.90
C GLY A 85 -5.14 3.18 14.81
N PHE A 86 -4.07 3.78 15.29
CA PHE A 86 -4.16 5.01 16.06
C PHE A 86 -4.58 6.17 15.15
N ILE A 87 -5.54 6.96 15.62
CA ILE A 87 -5.94 8.21 14.99
C ILE A 87 -5.42 9.31 15.90
N ASP A 88 -4.40 10.05 15.43
CA ASP A 88 -3.97 11.25 16.09
C ASP A 88 -4.88 12.41 15.63
N GLY A 89 -5.76 12.84 16.52
CA GLY A 89 -6.69 13.95 16.26
C GLY A 89 -6.03 15.33 16.31
N TRP A 90 -4.78 15.41 16.74
CA TRP A 90 -4.06 16.66 16.86
C TRP A 90 -2.60 16.49 16.47
N LEU A 91 -2.26 16.95 15.28
CA LEU A 91 -0.88 17.04 14.81
C LEU A 91 -0.46 18.51 14.76
N GLU A 92 0.42 18.93 15.67
CA GLU A 92 1.04 20.26 15.59
C GLU A 92 2.21 20.21 14.61
N VAL A 93 1.99 20.72 13.40
CA VAL A 93 3.06 20.92 12.42
C VAL A 93 3.77 22.23 12.75
N LYS A 94 4.93 22.15 13.39
CA LYS A 94 5.78 23.33 13.59
C LYS A 94 6.35 23.75 12.24
N LYS A 95 6.09 25.01 11.87
CA LYS A 95 6.72 25.62 10.69
C LYS A 95 8.23 25.70 10.95
N ASP A 96 9.04 25.13 10.06
CA ASP A 96 10.47 25.35 10.10
C ASP A 96 10.75 26.84 9.84
N GLU A 97 11.46 27.51 10.74
CA GLU A 97 11.76 28.95 10.64
C GLU A 97 12.51 29.32 9.35
N LYS A 98 13.12 28.32 8.69
CA LYS A 98 13.81 28.51 7.40
C LYS A 98 12.90 28.52 6.19
N VAL A 99 11.63 28.19 6.36
CA VAL A 99 10.63 28.20 5.26
C VAL A 99 10.14 29.62 5.06
N THR A 100 10.69 30.32 4.08
CA THR A 100 10.39 31.74 3.82
C THR A 100 9.45 31.96 2.65
N SER A 101 9.18 30.94 1.83
CA SER A 101 8.32 31.04 0.66
C SER A 101 7.13 30.08 0.72
N PRO A 102 5.98 30.44 0.11
CA PRO A 102 4.82 29.54 0.00
C PRO A 102 5.15 28.21 -0.70
N ASP A 103 6.11 28.21 -1.62
CA ASP A 103 6.50 27.01 -2.38
C ASP A 103 7.28 25.99 -1.52
N ASP A 104 7.89 26.45 -0.43
CA ASP A 104 8.60 25.57 0.51
C ASP A 104 7.66 24.66 1.31
N HIS A 105 6.36 24.96 1.37
CA HIS A 105 5.34 24.13 2.02
C HIS A 105 5.09 22.79 1.31
N TRP A 106 5.48 22.67 0.05
CA TRP A 106 5.32 21.46 -0.75
C TRP A 106 6.56 20.57 -0.79
N ASN A 107 7.54 20.84 0.07
CA ASN A 107 8.72 20.00 0.15
C ASN A 107 8.35 18.59 0.64
N GLN A 108 8.68 17.56 -0.16
CA GLN A 108 8.39 16.16 0.15
C GLN A 108 8.98 15.66 1.49
N LYS A 109 9.97 16.36 2.05
CA LYS A 109 10.56 16.02 3.35
C LYS A 109 9.62 16.28 4.54
N ILE A 110 8.51 16.98 4.34
CA ILE A 110 7.51 17.27 5.39
C ILE A 110 6.37 16.23 5.37
N ARG A 111 6.40 15.28 4.44
CA ARG A 111 5.42 14.21 4.31
C ARG A 111 5.86 12.89 4.95
N ALA A 112 6.62 12.97 6.03
CA ALA A 112 6.94 11.77 6.83
C ALA A 112 5.85 11.53 7.86
#